data_1eac9e57254ae9e6c1cd4b212f68f624
#
_entry.id   1eac9e57254ae9e6c1cd4b212f68f624
#
_cell.length_a   1.000
_cell.length_b   1.000
_cell.length_c   1.000
_cell.angle_alpha   90.00
_cell.angle_beta   90.00
_cell.angle_gamma   90.00
#
_symmetry.space_group_name_H-M   'P 1'
#
loop_
_entity.id
_entity.type
_entity.pdbx_description
1 polymer ?
#
loop_
_entity_poly.entity_id
_entity_poly.type
_entity_poly.pdbx_seq_one_letter_code
_entity_poly.pdbx_strand_id
1 'polypeptide(L)'
;MMAVENKKIINWDNVFKQSDSFKNNKPFKFGFVEKFIDHDFYERLYETFPKPDDLWFDASSLQKSKVMRHWGQNIGKHEIVPPGDDSSLSKEWNIFKKYVESKEFFENMQKFSGIPVNRLKHFSFAIKRKGDFQISHAHNTGPNILILMIYITKGWNEGEPGGTYVATD
;
A
#
# COMPACT_ATOMS: atom_id res chain seq x y z
N MET A 1 -27.74 -17.65 11.04
CA MET A 1 -27.20 -16.54 10.23
C MET A 1 -26.28 -15.74 11.12
N MET A 2 -24.98 -15.94 11.03
CA MET A 2 -24.04 -15.07 11.74
C MET A 2 -24.04 -13.71 11.04
N ALA A 3 -24.33 -12.66 11.80
CA ALA A 3 -24.21 -11.30 11.34
C ALA A 3 -22.77 -11.11 10.83
N VAL A 4 -22.63 -10.74 9.56
CA VAL A 4 -21.34 -10.27 9.03
C VAL A 4 -21.10 -8.95 9.77
N GLU A 5 -20.30 -9.00 10.84
CA GLU A 5 -19.78 -7.79 11.45
C GLU A 5 -19.17 -6.95 10.34
N ASN A 6 -19.73 -5.78 10.14
CA ASN A 6 -19.26 -4.80 9.17
C ASN A 6 -17.94 -4.22 9.70
N LYS A 7 -16.88 -5.04 9.63
CA LYS A 7 -15.56 -4.68 10.17
C LYS A 7 -15.01 -3.56 9.33
N LYS A 8 -14.88 -2.40 9.96
CA LYS A 8 -14.24 -1.23 9.35
C LYS A 8 -12.81 -1.62 8.93
N ILE A 9 -12.48 -1.48 7.66
CA ILE A 9 -11.15 -1.79 7.11
C ILE A 9 -10.32 -0.50 7.01
N ILE A 10 -10.91 0.55 6.46
CA ILE A 10 -10.27 1.85 6.30
C ILE A 10 -10.95 2.89 7.17
N ASN A 11 -10.15 3.77 7.76
CA ASN A 11 -10.64 4.92 8.52
C ASN A 11 -10.90 6.11 7.59
N TRP A 12 -11.98 6.03 6.80
CA TRP A 12 -12.30 7.03 5.80
C TRP A 12 -12.49 8.43 6.36
N ASP A 13 -13.00 8.58 7.57
CA ASP A 13 -13.13 9.89 8.22
C ASP A 13 -11.76 10.56 8.38
N ASN A 14 -10.75 9.77 8.74
CA ASN A 14 -9.39 10.26 8.89
C ASN A 14 -8.73 10.53 7.53
N VAL A 15 -8.99 9.70 6.54
CA VAL A 15 -8.50 9.89 5.17
C VAL A 15 -9.04 11.19 4.59
N PHE A 16 -10.33 11.44 4.69
CA PHE A 16 -10.94 12.64 4.11
C PHE A 16 -10.49 13.95 4.75
N LYS A 17 -10.07 13.95 6.01
CA LYS A 17 -9.45 15.15 6.66
C LYS A 17 -8.20 15.64 5.92
N GLN A 18 -7.51 14.75 5.21
CA GLN A 18 -6.29 15.07 4.47
C GLN A 18 -6.53 15.40 2.98
N SER A 19 -7.79 15.34 2.53
CA SER A 19 -8.12 15.46 1.10
C SER A 19 -7.70 16.79 0.49
N ASP A 20 -7.95 17.89 1.17
CA ASP A 20 -7.62 19.23 0.64
C ASP A 20 -6.11 19.45 0.62
N SER A 21 -5.40 19.04 1.66
CA SER A 21 -3.94 19.07 1.68
C SER A 21 -3.37 18.24 0.53
N PHE A 22 -3.81 16.98 0.38
CA PHE A 22 -3.36 16.11 -0.69
C PHE A 22 -3.54 16.72 -2.08
N LYS A 23 -4.72 17.29 -2.35
CA LYS A 23 -5.05 17.87 -3.67
C LYS A 23 -4.23 19.11 -4.03
N ASN A 24 -3.80 19.87 -3.01
CA ASN A 24 -3.15 21.17 -3.17
C ASN A 24 -1.64 21.13 -2.97
N ASN A 25 -1.07 20.05 -2.47
CA ASN A 25 0.37 19.91 -2.28
C ASN A 25 1.16 20.06 -3.58
N LYS A 26 2.35 20.64 -3.48
CA LYS A 26 3.29 20.85 -4.57
C LYS A 26 4.60 20.11 -4.27
N PRO A 27 5.36 19.69 -5.29
CA PRO A 27 5.20 19.94 -6.74
C PRO A 27 4.15 19.05 -7.43
N PHE A 28 3.66 18.03 -6.76
CA PHE A 28 2.58 17.12 -7.21
C PHE A 28 1.68 16.78 -6.04
N LYS A 29 0.59 16.10 -6.29
CA LYS A 29 -0.33 15.64 -5.24
C LYS A 29 0.32 14.53 -4.43
N PHE A 30 0.52 14.75 -3.15
CA PHE A 30 1.01 13.76 -2.18
C PHE A 30 0.43 14.02 -0.80
N GLY A 31 0.46 13.01 0.04
CA GLY A 31 0.02 13.15 1.43
C GLY A 31 0.42 11.96 2.26
N PHE A 32 0.41 12.17 3.56
CA PHE A 32 0.58 11.15 4.56
C PHE A 32 -0.68 11.08 5.41
N VAL A 33 -1.22 9.89 5.57
CA VAL A 33 -2.43 9.64 6.34
C VAL A 33 -2.11 8.67 7.47
N GLU A 34 -1.98 9.18 8.67
CA GLU A 34 -1.87 8.34 9.86
C GLU A 34 -3.16 7.57 10.09
N LYS A 35 -3.05 6.38 10.64
CA LYS A 35 -4.21 5.53 10.96
C LYS A 35 -5.15 5.37 9.75
N PHE A 36 -4.57 5.17 8.57
CA PHE A 36 -5.30 4.92 7.32
C PHE A 36 -6.18 3.67 7.44
N ILE A 37 -5.62 2.59 7.96
CA ILE A 37 -6.35 1.36 8.26
C ILE A 37 -6.97 1.48 9.66
N ASP A 38 -8.14 0.89 9.84
CA ASP A 38 -8.74 0.73 11.16
C ASP A 38 -7.78 -0.02 12.10
N HIS A 39 -7.69 0.42 13.35
CA HIS A 39 -6.69 -0.09 14.29
C HIS A 39 -6.74 -1.62 14.44
N ASP A 40 -7.91 -2.17 14.70
CA ASP A 40 -8.04 -3.62 14.94
C ASP A 40 -7.77 -4.43 13.68
N PHE A 41 -8.08 -3.87 12.52
CA PHE A 41 -7.76 -4.52 11.26
C PHE A 41 -6.26 -4.43 10.94
N TYR A 42 -5.63 -3.30 11.25
CA TYR A 42 -4.17 -3.12 11.13
C TYR A 42 -3.41 -4.14 11.98
N GLU A 43 -3.82 -4.35 13.24
CA GLU A 43 -3.17 -5.33 14.12
C GLU A 43 -3.18 -6.73 13.49
N ARG A 44 -4.31 -7.16 12.92
CA ARG A 44 -4.39 -8.46 12.25
C ARG A 44 -3.52 -8.55 10.99
N LEU A 45 -3.43 -7.47 10.21
CA LEU A 45 -2.53 -7.42 9.05
C LEU A 45 -1.06 -7.48 9.48
N TYR A 46 -0.71 -6.80 10.57
CA TYR A 46 0.64 -6.81 11.13
C TYR A 46 1.03 -8.21 11.61
N GLU A 47 0.20 -8.85 12.42
CA GLU A 47 0.45 -10.20 12.96
C GLU A 47 0.57 -11.26 11.87
N THR A 48 -0.14 -11.07 10.77
CA THR A 48 -0.18 -12.00 9.65
C THR A 48 0.62 -11.53 8.43
N PHE A 49 1.50 -10.54 8.61
CA PHE A 49 2.37 -10.09 7.52
C PHE A 49 3.19 -11.28 6.98
N PRO A 50 3.22 -11.49 5.65
CA PRO A 50 3.88 -12.65 5.08
C PRO A 50 5.37 -12.67 5.39
N LYS A 51 5.82 -13.77 6.00
CA LYS A 51 7.24 -13.99 6.29
C LYS A 51 8.00 -14.28 4.99
N PRO A 52 9.29 -13.90 4.90
CA PRO A 52 10.11 -14.27 3.77
C PRO A 52 10.14 -15.80 3.54
N ASP A 53 9.80 -16.20 2.34
CA ASP A 53 9.80 -17.58 1.83
C ASP A 53 10.29 -17.59 0.37
N ASP A 54 10.16 -18.69 -0.33
CA ASP A 54 10.60 -18.86 -1.73
C ASP A 54 9.80 -18.00 -2.73
N LEU A 55 8.70 -17.36 -2.30
CA LEU A 55 7.92 -16.43 -3.12
C LEU A 55 8.46 -14.99 -3.05
N TRP A 56 9.42 -14.74 -2.15
CA TRP A 56 10.10 -13.46 -2.07
C TRP A 56 11.33 -13.46 -2.98
N PHE A 57 11.51 -12.39 -3.71
CA PHE A 57 12.64 -12.23 -4.62
C PHE A 57 13.40 -10.93 -4.34
N ASP A 58 14.69 -10.96 -4.64
CA ASP A 58 15.52 -9.77 -4.60
C ASP A 58 15.14 -8.83 -5.74
N ALA A 59 14.65 -7.65 -5.39
CA ALA A 59 14.28 -6.59 -6.33
C ALA A 59 15.33 -5.46 -6.36
N SER A 60 16.54 -5.75 -5.93
CA SER A 60 17.64 -4.77 -5.86
C SER A 60 18.20 -4.41 -7.23
N SER A 61 18.75 -3.20 -7.31
CA SER A 61 19.45 -2.66 -8.47
C SER A 61 20.41 -1.56 -8.00
N LEU A 62 21.11 -0.89 -8.90
CA LEU A 62 21.92 0.28 -8.55
C LEU A 62 21.12 1.43 -7.90
N GLN A 63 19.81 1.45 -8.05
CA GLN A 63 18.94 2.52 -7.57
C GLN A 63 18.16 2.15 -6.31
N LYS A 64 18.13 0.90 -5.92
CA LYS A 64 17.35 0.42 -4.78
C LYS A 64 17.88 -0.89 -4.24
N SER A 65 17.67 -1.14 -2.97
CA SER A 65 17.83 -2.44 -2.32
C SER A 65 16.56 -2.77 -1.54
N LYS A 66 15.95 -3.89 -1.86
CA LYS A 66 14.77 -4.42 -1.17
C LYS A 66 14.44 -5.84 -1.63
N VAL A 67 13.76 -6.60 -0.80
CA VAL A 67 13.08 -7.83 -1.21
C VAL A 67 11.59 -7.59 -1.39
N MET A 68 11.01 -8.24 -2.37
CA MET A 68 9.60 -8.07 -2.71
C MET A 68 8.89 -9.41 -2.89
N ARG A 69 7.59 -9.37 -2.70
CA ARG A 69 6.66 -10.43 -3.05
C ARG A 69 5.45 -9.82 -3.75
N HIS A 70 5.08 -10.39 -4.88
CA HIS A 70 3.86 -10.00 -5.61
C HIS A 70 2.66 -10.85 -5.17
N TRP A 71 1.48 -10.30 -5.30
CA TRP A 71 0.24 -11.05 -5.14
C TRP A 71 0.14 -12.17 -6.18
N GLY A 72 -0.42 -13.33 -5.76
CA GLY A 72 -0.66 -14.45 -6.66
C GLY A 72 0.58 -15.24 -7.03
N GLN A 73 1.63 -15.19 -6.20
CA GLN A 73 2.86 -15.98 -6.36
C GLN A 73 3.64 -15.69 -7.66
N ASN A 74 3.40 -14.55 -8.26
CA ASN A 74 4.07 -14.14 -9.50
C ASN A 74 5.48 -13.62 -9.20
N ILE A 75 6.49 -14.43 -9.45
CA ILE A 75 7.88 -14.04 -9.21
C ILE A 75 8.37 -13.15 -10.36
N GLY A 76 8.71 -11.90 -10.01
CA GLY A 76 9.51 -11.02 -10.89
C GLY A 76 8.79 -10.34 -12.04
N LYS A 77 7.47 -10.45 -12.18
CA LYS A 77 6.73 -9.78 -13.25
C LYS A 77 5.83 -8.66 -12.72
N HIS A 78 5.94 -7.48 -13.30
CA HIS A 78 5.06 -6.34 -13.03
C HIS A 78 3.73 -6.44 -13.81
N GLU A 79 3.12 -7.59 -13.79
CA GLU A 79 1.87 -7.81 -14.48
C GLU A 79 0.67 -7.36 -13.64
N ILE A 80 -0.47 -7.31 -14.28
CA ILE A 80 -1.75 -7.00 -13.63
C ILE A 80 -1.96 -7.98 -12.48
N VAL A 81 -2.35 -7.46 -11.32
CA VAL A 81 -2.67 -8.28 -10.16
C VAL A 81 -3.68 -9.36 -10.55
N PRO A 82 -3.37 -10.64 -10.37
CA PRO A 82 -4.31 -11.71 -10.69
C PRO A 82 -5.56 -11.61 -9.81
N PRO A 83 -6.73 -11.95 -10.34
CA PRO A 83 -7.96 -11.98 -9.56
C PRO A 83 -7.92 -13.11 -8.53
N GLY A 84 -8.79 -12.98 -7.52
CA GLY A 84 -8.99 -14.01 -6.50
C GLY A 84 -8.03 -13.94 -5.32
N ASP A 85 -8.17 -14.93 -4.46
CA ASP A 85 -7.41 -15.06 -3.23
C ASP A 85 -6.03 -15.70 -3.49
N ASP A 86 -5.05 -15.32 -2.70
CA ASP A 86 -3.76 -15.99 -2.61
C ASP A 86 -3.76 -16.93 -1.39
N SER A 87 -3.79 -18.23 -1.63
CA SER A 87 -3.87 -19.26 -0.57
C SER A 87 -2.63 -19.33 0.32
N SER A 88 -1.53 -18.72 -0.09
CA SER A 88 -0.30 -18.62 0.70
C SER A 88 -0.29 -17.40 1.64
N LEU A 89 -1.33 -16.58 1.58
CA LEU A 89 -1.53 -15.43 2.46
C LEU A 89 -2.67 -15.68 3.45
N SER A 90 -2.66 -14.92 4.54
CA SER A 90 -3.72 -15.02 5.55
C SER A 90 -5.08 -14.58 5.01
N LYS A 91 -6.13 -14.97 5.74
CA LYS A 91 -7.48 -14.52 5.46
C LYS A 91 -7.60 -12.99 5.49
N GLU A 92 -6.90 -12.34 6.40
CA GLU A 92 -6.91 -10.89 6.59
C GLU A 92 -6.35 -10.16 5.37
N TRP A 93 -5.24 -10.66 4.82
CA TRP A 93 -4.66 -10.10 3.60
C TRP A 93 -5.56 -10.32 2.38
N ASN A 94 -6.21 -11.46 2.28
CA ASN A 94 -7.18 -11.73 1.23
C ASN A 94 -8.42 -10.81 1.33
N ILE A 95 -8.94 -10.59 2.55
CA ILE A 95 -10.00 -9.62 2.80
C ILE A 95 -9.57 -8.21 2.41
N PHE A 96 -8.36 -7.79 2.81
CA PHE A 96 -7.83 -6.48 2.48
C PHE A 96 -7.70 -6.28 0.96
N LYS A 97 -7.09 -7.22 0.26
CA LYS A 97 -6.95 -7.17 -1.20
C LYS A 97 -8.31 -7.07 -1.90
N LYS A 98 -9.26 -7.90 -1.50
CA LYS A 98 -10.63 -7.86 -2.04
C LYS A 98 -11.30 -6.50 -1.80
N TYR A 99 -11.08 -5.91 -0.62
CA TYR A 99 -11.64 -4.60 -0.31
C TYR A 99 -11.02 -3.50 -1.17
N VAL A 100 -9.70 -3.46 -1.35
CA VAL A 100 -9.05 -2.43 -2.19
C VAL A 100 -9.32 -2.60 -3.68
N GLU A 101 -9.93 -3.70 -4.10
CA GLU A 101 -10.48 -3.91 -5.46
C GLU A 101 -11.97 -3.54 -5.56
N SER A 102 -12.62 -3.17 -4.46
CA SER A 102 -14.05 -2.88 -4.46
C SER A 102 -14.37 -1.52 -5.08
N LYS A 103 -15.56 -1.42 -5.62
CA LYS A 103 -16.12 -0.17 -6.12
C LYS A 103 -16.13 0.92 -5.03
N GLU A 104 -16.52 0.55 -3.80
CA GLU A 104 -16.52 1.45 -2.65
C GLU A 104 -15.13 2.07 -2.40
N PHE A 105 -14.08 1.23 -2.41
CA PHE A 105 -12.73 1.72 -2.22
C PHE A 105 -12.31 2.71 -3.31
N PHE A 106 -12.57 2.40 -4.57
CA PHE A 106 -12.21 3.28 -5.67
C PHE A 106 -12.99 4.60 -5.62
N GLU A 107 -14.28 4.58 -5.34
CA GLU A 107 -15.09 5.79 -5.20
C GLU A 107 -14.58 6.70 -4.07
N ASN A 108 -14.24 6.12 -2.93
CA ASN A 108 -13.66 6.85 -1.81
C ASN A 108 -12.27 7.41 -2.14
N MET A 109 -11.41 6.63 -2.82
CA MET A 109 -10.09 7.12 -3.25
C MET A 109 -10.19 8.22 -4.31
N GLN A 110 -11.15 8.16 -5.21
CA GLN A 110 -11.44 9.26 -6.16
C GLN A 110 -11.88 10.52 -5.42
N LYS A 111 -12.81 10.37 -4.47
CA LYS A 111 -13.28 11.49 -3.63
C LYS A 111 -12.12 12.14 -2.86
N PHE A 112 -11.26 11.34 -2.26
CA PHE A 112 -10.08 11.78 -1.53
C PHE A 112 -9.08 12.51 -2.45
N SER A 113 -8.66 11.87 -3.54
CA SER A 113 -7.52 12.32 -4.34
C SER A 113 -7.89 13.26 -5.49
N GLY A 114 -9.14 13.21 -5.94
CA GLY A 114 -9.57 13.84 -7.19
C GLY A 114 -8.95 13.19 -8.44
N ILE A 115 -8.41 11.95 -8.31
CA ILE A 115 -7.83 11.19 -9.43
C ILE A 115 -8.79 10.05 -9.80
N PRO A 116 -9.19 9.91 -11.07
CA PRO A 116 -10.11 8.86 -11.50
C PRO A 116 -9.41 7.50 -11.53
N VAL A 117 -9.45 6.79 -10.42
CA VAL A 117 -8.93 5.42 -10.27
C VAL A 117 -10.09 4.42 -10.30
N ASN A 118 -9.94 3.33 -11.02
CA ASN A 118 -10.99 2.33 -11.20
C ASN A 118 -10.53 0.87 -11.17
N ARG A 119 -9.24 0.64 -10.96
CA ARG A 119 -8.70 -0.71 -10.85
C ARG A 119 -7.42 -0.73 -10.02
N LEU A 120 -7.18 -1.85 -9.38
CA LEU A 120 -5.91 -2.17 -8.77
C LEU A 120 -4.95 -2.69 -9.85
N LYS A 121 -3.83 -2.01 -10.06
CA LYS A 121 -2.83 -2.41 -11.07
C LYS A 121 -1.76 -3.32 -10.48
N HIS A 122 -1.28 -2.99 -9.29
CA HIS A 122 -0.24 -3.75 -8.59
C HIS A 122 -0.62 -3.91 -7.13
N PHE A 123 -0.30 -5.06 -6.57
CA PHE A 123 -0.32 -5.31 -5.14
C PHE A 123 0.92 -6.12 -4.78
N SER A 124 1.77 -5.55 -3.96
CA SER A 124 3.03 -6.19 -3.58
C SER A 124 3.40 -5.85 -2.14
N PHE A 125 4.12 -6.76 -1.55
CA PHE A 125 4.81 -6.57 -0.28
C PHE A 125 6.26 -6.21 -0.56
N ALA A 126 6.84 -5.38 0.31
CA ALA A 126 8.25 -5.05 0.27
C ALA A 126 8.82 -5.04 1.69
N ILE A 127 10.01 -5.58 1.84
CA ILE A 127 10.79 -5.50 3.07
C ILE A 127 12.06 -4.73 2.75
N LYS A 128 12.34 -3.73 3.56
CA LYS A 128 13.63 -3.04 3.61
C LYS A 128 14.28 -3.34 4.94
N ARG A 129 15.54 -3.73 4.91
CA ARG A 129 16.37 -4.04 6.06
C ARG A 129 17.30 -2.88 6.37
N LYS A 130 18.00 -2.96 7.49
CA LYS A 130 19.07 -1.99 7.80
C LYS A 130 20.10 -1.98 6.67
N GLY A 131 20.35 -0.80 6.10
CA GLY A 131 21.24 -0.61 4.96
C GLY A 131 20.55 -0.65 3.58
N ASP A 132 19.30 -1.10 3.50
CA ASP A 132 18.54 -0.99 2.25
C ASP A 132 18.17 0.46 1.95
N PHE A 133 18.15 0.79 0.67
CA PHE A 133 17.91 2.14 0.19
C PHE A 133 17.02 2.16 -1.05
N GLN A 134 16.55 3.34 -1.38
CA GLN A 134 15.95 3.64 -2.67
C GLN A 134 16.19 5.11 -2.96
N ILE A 135 16.86 5.40 -4.06
CA ILE A 135 17.10 6.77 -4.47
C ILE A 135 15.81 7.43 -4.98
N SER A 136 15.84 8.76 -5.06
CA SER A 136 14.72 9.54 -5.62
C SER A 136 14.37 9.07 -7.02
N HIS A 137 13.10 8.86 -7.28
CA HIS A 137 12.59 8.42 -8.57
C HIS A 137 11.14 8.87 -8.74
N ALA A 138 10.73 9.07 -9.97
CA ALA A 138 9.34 9.34 -10.30
C ALA A 138 8.64 8.04 -10.73
N HIS A 139 7.44 7.85 -10.25
CA HIS A 139 6.53 6.84 -10.77
C HIS A 139 5.82 7.40 -12.01
N ASN A 140 6.54 7.53 -13.11
CA ASN A 140 6.00 8.08 -14.35
C ASN A 140 5.18 7.01 -15.10
N THR A 141 3.98 6.77 -14.63
CA THR A 141 3.14 5.67 -15.09
C THR A 141 1.83 6.13 -15.73
N GLY A 142 1.68 7.46 -15.98
CA GLY A 142 0.54 8.02 -16.68
C GLY A 142 -0.37 8.93 -15.80
N PRO A 143 -1.36 9.59 -16.40
CA PRO A 143 -2.07 10.70 -15.76
C PRO A 143 -3.03 10.29 -14.65
N ASN A 144 -3.48 9.04 -14.59
CA ASN A 144 -4.54 8.59 -13.70
C ASN A 144 -4.04 7.47 -12.76
N ILE A 145 -2.87 7.66 -12.16
CA ILE A 145 -2.29 6.70 -11.24
C ILE A 145 -2.17 7.29 -9.85
N LEU A 146 -2.62 6.52 -8.89
CA LEU A 146 -2.43 6.77 -7.48
C LEU A 146 -1.60 5.64 -6.89
N ILE A 147 -0.53 5.99 -6.20
CA ILE A 147 0.31 5.04 -5.48
C ILE A 147 -0.02 5.14 -4.01
N LEU A 148 -0.41 4.03 -3.44
CA LEU A 148 -0.65 3.89 -2.03
C LEU A 148 0.44 3.00 -1.41
N MET A 149 1.25 3.59 -0.54
CA MET A 149 2.22 2.87 0.27
C MET A 149 1.71 2.76 1.70
N ILE A 150 1.59 1.53 2.18
CA ILE A 150 1.12 1.25 3.53
C ILE A 150 2.29 0.68 4.34
N TYR A 151 2.62 1.38 5.41
CA TYR A 151 3.68 0.97 6.32
C TYR A 151 3.10 0.05 7.38
N ILE A 152 3.54 -1.20 7.36
CA ILE A 152 3.16 -2.23 8.33
C ILE A 152 4.35 -2.45 9.30
N THR A 153 4.81 -1.38 9.91
CA THR A 153 5.94 -1.40 10.83
C THR A 153 5.52 -0.76 12.16
N LYS A 154 5.91 -1.38 13.27
CA LYS A 154 5.72 -0.85 14.62
C LYS A 154 7.04 -0.45 15.25
N GLY A 155 6.96 0.42 16.27
CA GLY A 155 8.13 0.81 17.06
C GLY A 155 9.10 1.72 16.32
N TRP A 156 8.66 2.40 15.28
CA TRP A 156 9.47 3.38 14.56
C TRP A 156 9.39 4.72 15.27
N ASN A 157 10.56 5.26 15.64
CA ASN A 157 10.67 6.55 16.31
C ASN A 157 10.91 7.68 15.31
N GLU A 158 10.52 8.88 15.70
CA GLU A 158 10.81 10.07 14.90
C GLU A 158 12.32 10.23 14.68
N GLY A 159 12.71 10.51 13.44
CA GLY A 159 14.11 10.65 13.05
C GLY A 159 14.83 9.35 12.69
N GLU A 160 14.23 8.18 12.89
CA GLU A 160 14.81 6.93 12.40
C GLU A 160 14.80 6.86 10.86
N PRO A 161 15.87 6.32 10.25
CA PRO A 161 15.95 6.20 8.79
C PRO A 161 14.93 5.18 8.27
N GLY A 162 14.40 5.42 7.07
CA GLY A 162 13.50 4.49 6.37
C GLY A 162 12.18 5.12 5.90
N GLY A 163 11.97 6.41 6.13
CA GLY A 163 10.82 7.15 5.63
C GLY A 163 10.83 7.35 4.11
N THR A 164 9.72 7.83 3.59
CA THR A 164 9.62 8.32 2.21
C THR A 164 9.81 9.82 2.20
N TYR A 165 10.71 10.29 1.38
CA TYR A 165 10.97 11.71 1.19
C TYR A 165 10.41 12.16 -0.15
N VAL A 166 9.77 13.33 -0.15
CA VAL A 166 9.35 14.00 -1.38
C VAL A 166 10.43 15.01 -1.74
N ALA A 167 11.11 14.79 -2.86
CA ALA A 167 12.07 15.76 -3.40
C ALA A 167 11.31 16.85 -4.17
N THR A 168 11.71 18.07 -3.97
CA THR A 168 11.10 19.26 -4.61
C THR A 168 11.90 19.77 -5.80
N ASP A 169 13.13 19.29 -5.97
CA ASP A 169 14.05 19.67 -7.05
C ASP A 169 14.91 18.47 -7.45
#